data_d631c1d8a5214ff643637138e76bf238
#
_entry.id   d631c1d8a5214ff643637138e76bf238
#
_cell.length_a   1.000
_cell.length_b   1.000
_cell.length_c   1.000
_cell.angle_alpha   90.00
_cell.angle_beta   90.00
_cell.angle_gamma   90.00
#
_symmetry.space_group_name_H-M   'P 1'
#
loop_
_entity.id
_entity.type
_entity.pdbx_description
1 polymer ?
#
loop_
_entity_poly.entity_id
_entity_poly.type
_entity_poly.pdbx_seq_one_letter_code
_entity_poly.pdbx_strand_id
1 'polypeptide(L)'
;MRRIFVIICVLISILSFSQGKVELLNKGNEYFQEEDFEKAEEYYKKSLEVDNQYYKANLNTGHSLFRQAFSLIQEQDTTGLKECLESSELFYRSSLEVTTNKNEKSESLYNLGNAHLLSQNLEESIESYKKSLRLVPENMNAKHNLALAQYLLNKKQKNQENQEDSKQEDKEKKKDQNQEDKQKEKEEKKESLSKEEIEQILNALEREEKEVQEDLQ
;
A
#
# COMPACT_ATOMS: atom_id res chain seq x y z
N MET A 1 -18.11 -46.45 19.17
CA MET A 1 -18.36 -45.33 20.09
C MET A 1 -17.12 -44.47 20.33
N ARG A 2 -16.00 -45.00 20.84
CA ARG A 2 -14.77 -44.23 21.12
C ARG A 2 -14.20 -43.47 19.92
N ARG A 3 -14.21 -44.06 18.70
CA ARG A 3 -13.73 -43.40 17.45
C ARG A 3 -14.65 -42.24 17.01
N ILE A 4 -15.95 -42.40 17.17
CA ILE A 4 -16.96 -41.39 16.85
C ILE A 4 -16.81 -40.21 17.80
N PHE A 5 -16.60 -40.47 19.10
CA PHE A 5 -16.37 -39.40 20.10
C PHE A 5 -15.11 -38.60 19.80
N VAL A 6 -14.00 -39.25 19.42
CA VAL A 6 -12.77 -38.58 19.01
C VAL A 6 -12.99 -37.68 17.79
N ILE A 7 -13.71 -38.19 16.78
CA ILE A 7 -14.04 -37.41 15.58
C ILE A 7 -14.88 -36.17 15.93
N ILE A 8 -15.87 -36.33 16.80
CA ILE A 8 -16.72 -35.20 17.27
C ILE A 8 -15.87 -34.16 18.03
N CYS A 9 -14.99 -34.59 18.92
CA CYS A 9 -14.11 -33.68 19.66
C CYS A 9 -13.16 -32.92 18.73
N VAL A 10 -12.61 -33.56 17.70
CA VAL A 10 -11.76 -32.94 16.70
C VAL A 10 -12.57 -31.91 15.87
N LEU A 11 -13.78 -32.25 15.46
CA LEU A 11 -14.66 -31.33 14.72
C LEU A 11 -15.05 -30.13 15.55
N ILE A 12 -15.37 -30.30 16.85
CA ILE A 12 -15.67 -29.18 17.76
C ILE A 12 -14.45 -28.28 17.94
N SER A 13 -13.25 -28.85 18.07
CA SER A 13 -12.00 -28.07 18.20
C SER A 13 -11.74 -27.23 16.94
N ILE A 14 -11.94 -27.80 15.76
CA ILE A 14 -11.76 -27.08 14.48
C ILE A 14 -12.78 -25.93 14.35
N LEU A 15 -14.04 -26.16 14.74
CA LEU A 15 -15.10 -25.14 14.71
C LEU A 15 -14.79 -24.00 15.68
N SER A 16 -14.35 -24.28 16.91
CA SER A 16 -13.98 -23.28 17.90
C SER A 16 -12.79 -22.43 17.45
N PHE A 17 -11.80 -23.05 16.82
CA PHE A 17 -10.65 -22.35 16.27
C PHE A 17 -11.02 -21.43 15.09
N SER A 18 -11.91 -21.90 14.23
CA SER A 18 -12.42 -21.09 13.10
C SER A 18 -13.24 -19.88 13.55
N GLN A 19 -14.02 -20.01 14.65
CA GLN A 19 -14.81 -18.90 15.19
C GLN A 19 -13.90 -17.80 15.79
N GLY A 20 -12.83 -18.19 16.49
CA GLY A 20 -11.93 -17.23 17.12
C GLY A 20 -11.28 -16.26 16.14
N LYS A 21 -10.78 -16.73 14.98
CA LYS A 21 -10.17 -15.83 13.97
C LYS A 21 -11.17 -14.85 13.36
N VAL A 22 -12.43 -15.28 13.13
CA VAL A 22 -13.49 -14.44 12.56
C VAL A 22 -13.95 -13.40 13.56
N GLU A 23 -14.11 -13.78 14.83
CA GLU A 23 -14.47 -12.83 15.90
C GLU A 23 -13.40 -11.75 16.08
N LEU A 24 -12.13 -12.13 16.08
CA LEU A 24 -11.01 -11.18 16.14
C LEU A 24 -10.97 -10.27 14.91
N LEU A 25 -11.20 -10.82 13.70
CA LEU A 25 -11.31 -10.00 12.49
C LEU A 25 -12.44 -8.97 12.62
N ASN A 26 -13.63 -9.41 13.07
CA ASN A 26 -14.79 -8.52 13.21
C ASN A 26 -14.51 -7.41 14.24
N LYS A 27 -13.82 -7.74 15.33
CA LYS A 27 -13.40 -6.73 16.31
C LYS A 27 -12.41 -5.72 15.71
N GLY A 28 -11.50 -6.18 14.87
CA GLY A 28 -10.62 -5.30 14.09
C GLY A 28 -11.41 -4.39 13.14
N ASN A 29 -12.47 -4.93 12.48
CA ASN A 29 -13.33 -4.14 11.59
C ASN A 29 -14.09 -3.05 12.37
N GLU A 30 -14.55 -3.32 13.61
CA GLU A 30 -15.18 -2.31 14.46
C GLU A 30 -14.22 -1.14 14.72
N TYR A 31 -12.98 -1.42 15.14
CA TYR A 31 -11.98 -0.38 15.36
C TYR A 31 -11.58 0.36 14.08
N PHE A 32 -11.52 -0.35 12.95
CA PHE A 32 -11.24 0.27 11.66
C PHE A 32 -12.32 1.29 11.27
N GLN A 33 -13.61 0.97 11.52
CA GLN A 33 -14.73 1.89 11.31
C GLN A 33 -14.72 3.09 12.28
N GLU A 34 -14.15 2.91 13.48
CA GLU A 34 -13.91 3.99 14.44
C GLU A 34 -12.65 4.81 14.12
N GLU A 35 -11.96 4.51 13.03
CA GLU A 35 -10.69 5.09 12.60
C GLU A 35 -9.53 4.88 13.61
N ASP A 36 -9.68 3.93 14.55
CA ASP A 36 -8.61 3.50 15.47
C ASP A 36 -7.78 2.40 14.78
N PHE A 37 -6.93 2.85 13.83
CA PHE A 37 -6.21 1.94 12.95
C PHE A 37 -5.14 1.11 13.67
N GLU A 38 -4.58 1.61 14.77
CA GLU A 38 -3.63 0.87 15.60
C GLU A 38 -4.32 -0.31 16.30
N LYS A 39 -5.50 -0.09 16.89
CA LYS A 39 -6.27 -1.19 17.47
C LYS A 39 -6.81 -2.15 16.41
N ALA A 40 -7.25 -1.64 15.29
CA ALA A 40 -7.68 -2.48 14.18
C ALA A 40 -6.55 -3.44 13.77
N GLU A 41 -5.34 -2.91 13.56
CA GLU A 41 -4.14 -3.69 13.27
C GLU A 41 -3.86 -4.76 14.34
N GLU A 42 -3.93 -4.39 15.62
CA GLU A 42 -3.71 -5.32 16.74
C GLU A 42 -4.68 -6.51 16.66
N TYR A 43 -5.97 -6.26 16.44
CA TYR A 43 -6.97 -7.31 16.37
C TYR A 43 -6.85 -8.16 15.09
N TYR A 44 -6.50 -7.58 13.95
CA TYR A 44 -6.22 -8.35 12.75
C TYR A 44 -4.98 -9.23 12.92
N LYS A 45 -3.93 -8.75 13.57
CA LYS A 45 -2.74 -9.57 13.90
C LYS A 45 -3.09 -10.70 14.87
N LYS A 46 -3.93 -10.47 15.88
CA LYS A 46 -4.46 -11.56 16.73
C LYS A 46 -5.24 -12.60 15.92
N SER A 47 -6.00 -12.18 14.91
CA SER A 47 -6.67 -13.11 13.99
C SER A 47 -5.66 -13.95 13.19
N LEU A 48 -4.52 -13.35 12.79
CA LEU A 48 -3.41 -14.04 12.11
C LEU A 48 -2.61 -14.99 13.03
N GLU A 49 -2.55 -14.72 14.33
CA GLU A 49 -1.99 -15.64 15.30
C GLU A 49 -2.80 -16.96 15.37
N VAL A 50 -4.13 -16.87 15.15
CA VAL A 50 -5.01 -18.03 15.05
C VAL A 50 -4.86 -18.72 13.70
N ASP A 51 -4.83 -17.96 12.59
CA ASP A 51 -4.68 -18.49 11.23
C ASP A 51 -3.87 -17.52 10.36
N ASN A 52 -2.59 -17.79 10.20
CA ASN A 52 -1.68 -16.93 9.44
C ASN A 52 -1.94 -16.92 7.92
N GLN A 53 -2.76 -17.86 7.42
CA GLN A 53 -3.20 -17.93 6.03
C GLN A 53 -4.59 -17.31 5.81
N TYR A 54 -5.12 -16.58 6.80
CA TYR A 54 -6.41 -15.95 6.67
C TYR A 54 -6.31 -14.70 5.79
N TYR A 55 -6.79 -14.82 4.54
CA TYR A 55 -6.72 -13.76 3.54
C TYR A 55 -7.20 -12.40 4.06
N LYS A 56 -8.42 -12.34 4.62
CA LYS A 56 -9.03 -11.09 5.09
C LYS A 56 -8.21 -10.43 6.20
N ALA A 57 -7.64 -11.21 7.11
CA ALA A 57 -6.84 -10.65 8.18
C ALA A 57 -5.50 -10.08 7.65
N ASN A 58 -4.85 -10.76 6.69
CA ASN A 58 -3.67 -10.21 6.02
C ASN A 58 -4.00 -8.91 5.28
N LEU A 59 -5.07 -8.91 4.46
CA LEU A 59 -5.49 -7.74 3.71
C LEU A 59 -5.80 -6.55 4.63
N ASN A 60 -6.63 -6.77 5.67
CA ASN A 60 -7.07 -5.72 6.58
C ASN A 60 -5.95 -5.21 7.50
N THR A 61 -4.96 -6.05 7.85
CA THR A 61 -3.74 -5.55 8.52
C THR A 61 -2.99 -4.59 7.61
N GLY A 62 -2.84 -4.93 6.33
CA GLY A 62 -2.26 -4.04 5.33
C GLY A 62 -3.02 -2.72 5.22
N HIS A 63 -4.37 -2.75 5.22
CA HIS A 63 -5.20 -1.55 5.21
C HIS A 63 -4.99 -0.67 6.44
N SER A 64 -4.97 -1.25 7.64
CA SER A 64 -4.75 -0.47 8.87
C SER A 64 -3.41 0.25 8.86
N LEU A 65 -2.33 -0.44 8.48
CA LEU A 65 -1.00 0.15 8.36
C LEU A 65 -0.95 1.23 7.27
N PHE A 66 -1.61 1.01 6.15
CA PHE A 66 -1.72 1.99 5.08
C PHE A 66 -2.46 3.25 5.53
N ARG A 67 -3.51 3.11 6.35
CA ARG A 67 -4.24 4.24 6.94
C ARG A 67 -3.43 4.99 7.98
N GLN A 68 -2.67 4.31 8.82
CA GLN A 68 -1.73 4.95 9.76
C GLN A 68 -0.71 5.82 9.01
N ALA A 69 -0.23 5.37 7.84
CA ALA A 69 0.68 6.13 6.99
C ALA A 69 0.12 7.51 6.59
N PHE A 70 -1.20 7.66 6.41
CA PHE A 70 -1.82 8.96 6.09
C PHE A 70 -1.68 9.97 7.24
N SER A 71 -1.88 9.54 8.49
CA SER A 71 -1.72 10.41 9.66
C SER A 71 -0.28 10.90 9.78
N LEU A 72 0.70 10.02 9.50
CA LEU A 72 2.12 10.34 9.57
C LEU A 72 2.58 11.33 8.49
N ILE A 73 1.89 11.42 7.35
CA ILE A 73 2.13 12.47 6.34
C ILE A 73 1.81 13.85 6.93
N GLN A 74 0.70 13.98 7.64
CA GLN A 74 0.29 15.26 8.26
C GLN A 74 1.23 15.65 9.40
N GLU A 75 1.74 14.68 10.15
CA GLU A 75 2.71 14.87 11.23
C GLU A 75 4.14 15.10 10.72
N GLN A 76 4.39 14.93 9.43
CA GLN A 76 5.70 15.02 8.79
C GLN A 76 6.71 13.98 9.33
N ASP A 77 6.23 12.89 9.91
CA ASP A 77 7.07 11.76 10.33
C ASP A 77 7.41 10.86 9.15
N THR A 78 8.51 11.18 8.48
CA THR A 78 8.97 10.44 7.31
C THR A 78 9.46 9.03 7.64
N THR A 79 9.94 8.80 8.86
CA THR A 79 10.43 7.48 9.30
C THR A 79 9.26 6.55 9.56
N GLY A 80 8.30 6.96 10.39
CA GLY A 80 7.10 6.19 10.66
C GLY A 80 6.28 5.94 9.41
N LEU A 81 6.15 6.94 8.52
CA LEU A 81 5.50 6.80 7.22
C LEU A 81 6.11 5.65 6.40
N LYS A 82 7.44 5.63 6.29
CA LYS A 82 8.14 4.59 5.54
C LYS A 82 7.92 3.21 6.16
N GLU A 83 8.04 3.08 7.48
CA GLU A 83 7.83 1.82 8.21
C GLU A 83 6.41 1.28 8.03
N CYS A 84 5.39 2.14 8.12
CA CYS A 84 3.99 1.76 7.88
C CYS A 84 3.75 1.31 6.44
N LEU A 85 4.31 2.00 5.44
CA LEU A 85 4.14 1.63 4.04
C LEU A 85 4.86 0.31 3.71
N GLU A 86 6.09 0.11 4.17
CA GLU A 86 6.82 -1.16 3.99
C GLU A 86 6.08 -2.33 4.67
N SER A 87 5.54 -2.11 5.86
CA SER A 87 4.75 -3.12 6.56
C SER A 87 3.43 -3.42 5.84
N SER A 88 2.74 -2.40 5.35
CA SER A 88 1.50 -2.59 4.59
C SER A 88 1.74 -3.39 3.30
N GLU A 89 2.81 -3.08 2.57
CA GLU A 89 3.25 -3.83 1.39
C GLU A 89 3.46 -5.32 1.71
N LEU A 90 4.13 -5.63 2.83
CA LEU A 90 4.38 -6.99 3.26
C LEU A 90 3.06 -7.76 3.49
N PHE A 91 2.08 -7.15 4.16
CA PHE A 91 0.78 -7.78 4.41
C PHE A 91 -0.08 -7.92 3.14
N TYR A 92 -0.03 -6.97 2.20
CA TYR A 92 -0.68 -7.13 0.90
C TYR A 92 -0.05 -8.24 0.06
N ARG A 93 1.27 -8.43 0.11
CA ARG A 93 1.94 -9.58 -0.51
C ARG A 93 1.51 -10.89 0.14
N SER A 94 1.45 -10.94 1.48
CA SER A 94 0.97 -12.12 2.20
C SER A 94 -0.48 -12.46 1.83
N SER A 95 -1.37 -11.47 1.71
CA SER A 95 -2.75 -11.69 1.27
C SER A 95 -2.81 -12.26 -0.15
N LEU A 96 -1.95 -11.78 -1.05
CA LEU A 96 -1.86 -12.29 -2.43
C LEU A 96 -1.39 -13.75 -2.49
N GLU A 97 -0.50 -14.16 -1.61
CA GLU A 97 0.07 -15.52 -1.57
C GLU A 97 -0.93 -16.55 -1.03
N VAL A 98 -1.76 -16.18 -0.05
CA VAL A 98 -2.66 -17.12 0.64
C VAL A 98 -3.98 -17.35 -0.09
N THR A 99 -4.29 -16.60 -1.13
CA THR A 99 -5.54 -16.76 -1.88
C THR A 99 -5.32 -17.33 -3.29
N THR A 100 -6.29 -18.14 -3.74
CA THR A 100 -6.41 -18.56 -5.15
C THR A 100 -7.56 -17.85 -5.87
N ASN A 101 -8.38 -17.09 -5.16
CA ASN A 101 -9.51 -16.35 -5.71
C ASN A 101 -9.02 -15.19 -6.57
N LYS A 102 -9.56 -15.10 -7.79
CA LYS A 102 -9.16 -14.10 -8.78
C LYS A 102 -9.46 -12.65 -8.32
N ASN A 103 -10.61 -12.42 -7.70
CA ASN A 103 -11.00 -11.12 -7.21
C ASN A 103 -10.15 -10.67 -6.02
N GLU A 104 -9.93 -11.57 -5.05
CA GLU A 104 -9.04 -11.32 -3.91
C GLU A 104 -7.60 -11.03 -4.35
N LYS A 105 -7.09 -11.77 -5.35
CA LYS A 105 -5.78 -11.46 -5.95
C LYS A 105 -5.74 -10.09 -6.60
N SER A 106 -6.80 -9.72 -7.32
CA SER A 106 -6.89 -8.39 -7.93
C SER A 106 -6.91 -7.29 -6.89
N GLU A 107 -7.67 -7.49 -5.81
CA GLU A 107 -7.74 -6.56 -4.68
C GLU A 107 -6.40 -6.39 -3.98
N SER A 108 -5.72 -7.48 -3.63
CA SER A 108 -4.37 -7.42 -3.04
C SER A 108 -3.36 -6.70 -3.93
N LEU A 109 -3.38 -6.96 -5.24
CA LEU A 109 -2.51 -6.30 -6.22
C LEU A 109 -2.82 -4.82 -6.38
N TYR A 110 -4.10 -4.46 -6.32
CA TYR A 110 -4.53 -3.08 -6.37
C TYR A 110 -4.02 -2.30 -5.14
N ASN A 111 -4.21 -2.84 -3.94
CA ASN A 111 -3.72 -2.22 -2.69
C ASN A 111 -2.20 -2.18 -2.61
N LEU A 112 -1.51 -3.19 -3.13
CA LEU A 112 -0.06 -3.17 -3.29
C LEU A 112 0.37 -2.02 -4.23
N GLY A 113 -0.39 -1.79 -5.30
CA GLY A 113 -0.19 -0.64 -6.19
C GLY A 113 -0.36 0.70 -5.48
N ASN A 114 -1.35 0.82 -4.58
CA ASN A 114 -1.58 2.02 -3.77
C ASN A 114 -0.41 2.27 -2.80
N ALA A 115 0.08 1.23 -2.11
CA ALA A 115 1.23 1.35 -1.22
C ALA A 115 2.49 1.80 -1.97
N HIS A 116 2.77 1.20 -3.14
CA HIS A 116 3.86 1.61 -4.01
C HIS A 116 3.69 3.05 -4.54
N LEU A 117 2.47 3.46 -4.90
CA LEU A 117 2.19 4.81 -5.36
C LEU A 117 2.54 5.84 -4.28
N LEU A 118 2.09 5.61 -3.05
CA LEU A 118 2.35 6.50 -1.92
C LEU A 118 3.83 6.48 -1.50
N SER A 119 4.52 5.35 -1.66
CA SER A 119 5.98 5.22 -1.47
C SER A 119 6.80 5.82 -2.63
N GLN A 120 6.16 6.39 -3.66
CA GLN A 120 6.80 6.90 -4.88
C GLN A 120 7.57 5.86 -5.70
N ASN A 121 7.29 4.58 -5.49
CA ASN A 121 7.78 3.46 -6.29
C ASN A 121 6.87 3.30 -7.52
N LEU A 122 6.99 4.26 -8.46
CA LEU A 122 6.01 4.44 -9.53
C LEU A 122 5.99 3.27 -10.53
N GLU A 123 7.13 2.67 -10.83
CA GLU A 123 7.25 1.53 -11.72
C GLU A 123 6.55 0.29 -11.13
N GLU A 124 6.78 0.01 -9.86
CA GLU A 124 6.16 -1.09 -9.12
C GLU A 124 4.65 -0.88 -8.96
N SER A 125 4.24 0.37 -8.73
CA SER A 125 2.83 0.75 -8.67
C SER A 125 2.12 0.44 -10.00
N ILE A 126 2.68 0.89 -11.13
CA ILE A 126 2.16 0.64 -12.47
C ILE A 126 2.05 -0.86 -12.75
N GLU A 127 3.07 -1.64 -12.41
CA GLU A 127 3.05 -3.09 -12.63
C GLU A 127 1.98 -3.78 -11.78
N SER A 128 1.79 -3.36 -10.52
CA SER A 128 0.79 -3.90 -9.61
C SER A 128 -0.63 -3.62 -10.12
N TYR A 129 -0.93 -2.38 -10.54
CA TYR A 129 -2.23 -2.05 -11.12
C TYR A 129 -2.49 -2.81 -12.44
N LYS A 130 -1.48 -2.95 -13.31
CA LYS A 130 -1.62 -3.75 -14.54
C LYS A 130 -1.93 -5.22 -14.23
N LYS A 131 -1.29 -5.80 -13.19
CA LYS A 131 -1.58 -7.17 -12.76
C LYS A 131 -3.01 -7.29 -12.21
N SER A 132 -3.45 -6.34 -11.40
CA SER A 132 -4.83 -6.26 -10.90
C SER A 132 -5.83 -6.21 -12.04
N LEU A 133 -5.64 -5.31 -13.01
CA LEU A 133 -6.51 -5.15 -14.17
C LEU A 133 -6.51 -6.34 -15.13
N ARG A 134 -5.44 -7.12 -15.20
CA ARG A 134 -5.46 -8.41 -15.95
C ARG A 134 -6.41 -9.43 -15.31
N LEU A 135 -6.60 -9.35 -14.00
CA LEU A 135 -7.52 -10.22 -13.27
C LEU A 135 -8.96 -9.68 -13.32
N VAL A 136 -9.14 -8.39 -13.05
CA VAL A 136 -10.45 -7.70 -13.01
C VAL A 136 -10.37 -6.42 -13.86
N PRO A 137 -10.64 -6.52 -15.19
CA PRO A 137 -10.51 -5.37 -16.11
C PRO A 137 -11.48 -4.22 -15.83
N GLU A 138 -12.55 -4.48 -15.10
CA GLU A 138 -13.60 -3.51 -14.78
C GLU A 138 -13.24 -2.61 -13.60
N ASN A 139 -12.18 -2.89 -12.84
CA ASN A 139 -11.78 -2.07 -11.69
C ASN A 139 -11.41 -0.65 -12.13
N MET A 140 -12.36 0.28 -11.96
CA MET A 140 -12.20 1.68 -12.39
C MET A 140 -11.16 2.41 -11.55
N ASN A 141 -11.05 2.10 -10.25
CA ASN A 141 -10.07 2.71 -9.36
C ASN A 141 -8.63 2.31 -9.78
N ALA A 142 -8.42 1.03 -10.11
CA ALA A 142 -7.14 0.58 -10.63
C ALA A 142 -6.78 1.25 -11.98
N LYS A 143 -7.75 1.51 -12.87
CA LYS A 143 -7.51 2.25 -14.12
C LYS A 143 -7.11 3.69 -13.84
N HIS A 144 -7.83 4.35 -12.92
CA HIS A 144 -7.55 5.74 -12.56
C HIS A 144 -6.16 5.89 -11.94
N ASN A 145 -5.86 5.05 -10.94
CA ASN A 145 -4.58 5.10 -10.22
C ASN A 145 -3.40 4.67 -11.12
N LEU A 146 -3.62 3.74 -12.06
CA LEU A 146 -2.64 3.42 -13.10
C LEU A 146 -2.31 4.65 -13.96
N ALA A 147 -3.34 5.38 -14.40
CA ALA A 147 -3.13 6.58 -15.21
C ALA A 147 -2.38 7.68 -14.43
N LEU A 148 -2.70 7.85 -13.14
CA LEU A 148 -1.99 8.78 -12.25
C LEU A 148 -0.52 8.37 -12.08
N ALA A 149 -0.23 7.11 -11.78
CA ALA A 149 1.14 6.61 -11.62
C ALA A 149 1.97 6.79 -12.91
N GLN A 150 1.38 6.51 -14.07
CA GLN A 150 2.02 6.74 -15.37
C GLN A 150 2.31 8.22 -15.64
N TYR A 151 1.37 9.10 -15.29
CA TYR A 151 1.54 10.55 -15.42
C TYR A 151 2.71 11.05 -14.56
N LEU A 152 2.75 10.62 -13.28
CA LEU A 152 3.80 11.00 -12.34
C LEU A 152 5.18 10.48 -12.80
N LEU A 153 5.25 9.25 -13.29
CA LEU A 153 6.51 8.68 -13.81
C LEU A 153 7.01 9.46 -15.02
N ASN A 154 6.15 9.76 -15.98
CA ASN A 154 6.51 10.55 -17.16
C ASN A 154 6.98 11.96 -16.79
N LYS A 155 6.34 12.59 -15.79
CA LYS A 155 6.75 13.91 -15.28
C LYS A 155 8.13 13.86 -14.63
N LYS A 156 8.38 12.82 -13.80
CA LYS A 156 9.68 12.60 -13.17
C LYS A 156 10.79 12.42 -14.21
N GLN A 157 10.56 11.62 -15.25
CA GLN A 157 11.54 11.40 -16.33
C GLN A 157 11.85 12.69 -17.10
N LYS A 158 10.83 13.48 -17.48
CA LYS A 158 11.03 14.77 -18.16
C LYS A 158 11.80 15.77 -17.31
N ASN A 159 11.56 15.80 -15.99
CA ASN A 159 12.29 16.69 -15.10
C ASN A 159 13.78 16.28 -15.01
N GLN A 160 14.08 14.99 -15.03
CA GLN A 160 15.45 14.49 -15.04
C GLN A 160 16.17 14.83 -16.35
N GLU A 161 15.54 14.63 -17.51
CA GLU A 161 16.08 15.00 -18.83
C GLU A 161 16.41 16.50 -18.89
N ASN A 162 15.48 17.38 -18.47
CA ASN A 162 15.69 18.82 -18.46
C ASN A 162 16.84 19.26 -17.53
N GLN A 163 17.06 18.54 -16.42
CA GLN A 163 18.18 18.82 -15.51
C GLN A 163 19.53 18.34 -16.08
N GLU A 164 19.56 17.27 -16.86
CA GLU A 164 20.75 16.78 -17.53
C GLU A 164 21.16 17.73 -18.67
N ASP A 165 20.21 18.19 -19.47
CA ASP A 165 20.44 19.16 -20.55
C ASP A 165 20.98 20.48 -20.01
N SER A 166 20.38 21.00 -18.93
CA SER A 166 20.88 22.23 -18.28
C SER A 166 22.29 22.09 -17.67
N LYS A 167 22.64 20.89 -17.17
CA LYS A 167 23.99 20.59 -16.68
C LYS A 167 25.00 20.46 -17.82
N GLN A 168 24.59 20.01 -19.00
CA GLN A 168 25.46 19.96 -20.19
C GLN A 168 25.73 21.35 -20.76
N GLU A 169 24.69 22.20 -20.88
CA GLU A 169 24.86 23.60 -21.29
C GLU A 169 25.76 24.40 -20.33
N ASP A 170 25.62 24.19 -19.02
CA ASP A 170 26.49 24.82 -18.01
C ASP A 170 27.96 24.31 -18.07
N LYS A 171 28.19 23.06 -18.46
CA LYS A 171 29.54 22.50 -18.65
C LYS A 171 30.19 23.03 -19.91
N GLU A 172 29.46 23.27 -20.99
CA GLU A 172 29.98 23.90 -22.21
C GLU A 172 30.32 25.38 -21.97
N LYS A 173 29.51 26.11 -21.20
CA LYS A 173 29.75 27.50 -20.82
C LYS A 173 30.91 27.69 -19.80
N LYS A 174 31.20 26.65 -18.97
CA LYS A 174 32.25 26.68 -17.96
C LYS A 174 33.63 26.19 -18.42
N LYS A 175 33.81 25.86 -19.71
CA LYS A 175 35.17 25.60 -20.24
C LYS A 175 36.06 26.84 -20.29
N ASP A 176 35.52 28.00 -20.00
CA ASP A 176 36.28 29.26 -20.04
C ASP A 176 36.52 29.96 -18.69
N GLN A 177 36.12 29.44 -17.54
CA GLN A 177 36.46 30.06 -16.26
C GLN A 177 36.56 29.06 -15.08
N ASN A 178 37.75 29.01 -14.48
CA ASN A 178 38.08 28.36 -13.19
C ASN A 178 37.22 28.90 -12.04
N GLN A 179 36.62 28.00 -11.22
CA GLN A 179 36.81 28.03 -9.75
C GLN A 179 36.01 26.92 -9.04
N GLU A 180 36.74 26.19 -8.21
CA GLU A 180 36.27 25.26 -7.17
C GLU A 180 35.39 25.97 -6.15
N ASP A 181 34.48 25.26 -5.57
CA ASP A 181 33.66 25.50 -4.36
C ASP A 181 32.15 25.69 -4.55
N LYS A 182 31.45 24.69 -5.10
CA LYS A 182 29.99 24.49 -4.86
C LYS A 182 29.51 23.07 -5.16
N GLN A 183 30.28 22.07 -4.85
CA GLN A 183 29.93 20.67 -5.19
C GLN A 183 29.30 19.85 -4.04
N LYS A 184 29.05 20.43 -2.85
CA LYS A 184 28.58 19.67 -1.69
C LYS A 184 27.10 19.84 -1.30
N GLU A 185 26.35 20.71 -1.96
CA GLU A 185 24.96 20.99 -1.55
C GLU A 185 23.88 20.49 -2.52
N LYS A 186 24.26 19.78 -3.59
CA LYS A 186 23.33 19.32 -4.64
C LYS A 186 23.05 17.80 -4.67
N GLU A 187 23.64 17.00 -3.79
CA GLU A 187 23.49 15.54 -3.83
C GLU A 187 22.36 14.96 -2.94
N GLU A 188 21.62 15.77 -2.17
CA GLU A 188 20.59 15.29 -1.25
C GLU A 188 19.15 15.70 -1.61
N LYS A 189 18.89 16.33 -2.74
CA LYS A 189 17.52 16.41 -3.25
C LYS A 189 17.19 15.16 -4.07
N LYS A 190 16.99 14.01 -3.42
CA LYS A 190 16.03 13.03 -3.94
C LYS A 190 14.75 13.82 -4.21
N GLU A 191 14.34 13.88 -5.48
CA GLU A 191 13.08 14.54 -5.87
C GLU A 191 11.93 13.90 -5.12
N SER A 192 11.60 14.48 -3.97
CA SER A 192 10.33 14.19 -3.29
C SER A 192 9.22 14.79 -4.16
N LEU A 193 8.10 14.08 -4.26
CA LEU A 193 6.90 14.62 -4.90
C LEU A 193 6.59 16.01 -4.33
N SER A 194 6.12 16.91 -5.19
CA SER A 194 5.60 18.20 -4.74
C SER A 194 4.39 18.00 -3.83
N LYS A 195 4.08 19.00 -3.00
CA LYS A 195 2.87 18.95 -2.17
C LYS A 195 1.60 18.69 -3.00
N GLU A 196 1.52 19.27 -4.20
CA GLU A 196 0.41 19.07 -5.13
C GLU A 196 0.30 17.62 -5.63
N GLU A 197 1.43 16.97 -5.89
CA GLU A 197 1.46 15.55 -6.30
C GLU A 197 1.08 14.62 -5.15
N ILE A 198 1.54 14.90 -3.94
CA ILE A 198 1.12 14.17 -2.73
C ILE A 198 -0.39 14.33 -2.54
N GLU A 199 -0.93 15.55 -2.67
CA GLU A 199 -2.35 15.82 -2.56
C GLU A 199 -3.16 15.10 -3.65
N GLN A 200 -2.68 15.02 -4.88
CA GLN A 200 -3.33 14.25 -5.95
C GLN A 200 -3.37 12.75 -5.63
N ILE A 201 -2.29 12.20 -5.09
CA ILE A 201 -2.22 10.80 -4.66
C ILE A 201 -3.23 10.58 -3.52
N LEU A 202 -3.21 11.42 -2.49
CA LEU A 202 -4.12 11.31 -1.35
C LEU A 202 -5.58 11.38 -1.81
N ASN A 203 -5.95 12.36 -2.62
CA ASN A 203 -7.31 12.52 -3.16
C ASN A 203 -7.74 11.31 -4.02
N ALA A 204 -6.81 10.69 -4.76
CA ALA A 204 -7.11 9.50 -5.53
C ALA A 204 -7.39 8.29 -4.63
N LEU A 205 -6.67 8.18 -3.52
CA LEU A 205 -6.78 7.08 -2.57
C LEU A 205 -7.97 7.25 -1.60
N GLU A 206 -8.28 8.48 -1.16
CA GLU A 206 -9.43 8.78 -0.28
C GLU A 206 -10.79 8.59 -0.98
N ARG A 207 -10.85 8.84 -2.29
CA ARG A 207 -12.10 8.64 -3.04
C ARG A 207 -12.56 7.19 -3.01
N GLU A 208 -11.62 6.25 -3.04
CA GLU A 208 -11.88 4.82 -2.97
C GLU A 208 -12.46 4.41 -1.62
N GLU A 209 -11.99 5.02 -0.55
CA GLU A 209 -12.40 4.67 0.80
C GLU A 209 -13.88 4.93 1.04
N LYS A 210 -14.44 6.00 0.45
CA LYS A 210 -15.87 6.27 0.52
C LYS A 210 -16.69 5.18 -0.17
N GLU A 211 -16.20 4.64 -1.29
CA GLU A 211 -16.86 3.52 -1.99
C GLU A 211 -16.81 2.24 -1.15
N VAL A 212 -15.66 1.94 -0.50
CA VAL A 212 -15.53 0.77 0.39
C VAL A 212 -16.40 0.89 1.64
N GLN A 213 -16.53 2.08 2.24
CA GLN A 213 -17.40 2.30 3.38
C GLN A 213 -18.89 2.21 3.02
N GLU A 214 -19.27 2.62 1.82
CA GLU A 214 -20.65 2.46 1.31
C GLU A 214 -21.00 0.99 1.07
N ASP A 215 -20.06 0.17 0.62
CA ASP A 215 -20.27 -1.28 0.40
C ASP A 215 -20.28 -2.11 1.70
N LEU A 216 -19.84 -1.55 2.83
CA LEU A 216 -19.84 -2.19 4.15
C LEU A 216 -21.11 -1.89 4.98
N GLN A 217 -22.00 -1.01 4.50
CA GLN A 217 -23.30 -0.69 5.12
C GLN A 217 -24.43 -1.59 4.56
#